data_cd6ce34c67de8e1e02b04a6104bfa6b8
#
_entry.id   cd6ce34c67de8e1e02b04a6104bfa6b8
#
_cell.length_a   1.000
_cell.length_b   1.000
_cell.length_c   1.000
_cell.angle_alpha   90.00
_cell.angle_beta   90.00
_cell.angle_gamma   90.00
#
_symmetry.space_group_name_H-M   'P 1'
#
loop_
_entity.id
_entity.type
_entity.pdbx_description
1 polymer ?
#
loop_
_entity_poly.entity_id
_entity_poly.type
_entity_poly.pdbx_seq_one_letter_code
_entity_poly.pdbx_strand_id
1 'polypeptide(L)'
;MQLYSKKTLVINGVPRTVISNPDALLADVIRKQLGLTGTKIGCGQGQCGACNVIVNGKVVRSCVTRMKLVPDHAHILTIEGIGTPDTLHAIQWAFIENGAVQCGFCTPGFIVAAKALLDVNKNPTREDIRDWFMKTKNLCRCTGYKQITDAVMDAAAVLRGEKKMTDFSGKLNPDGSLFGSRYPRPSAVYKVTGTWDFGDDLGLKLPEETLFCALV
;
A
#
# COMPACT_ATOMS: atom_id res chain seq x y z
N MET A 1 -4.97 -15.43 -32.15
CA MET A 1 -4.12 -16.21 -31.22
C MET A 1 -3.69 -15.28 -30.09
N GLN A 2 -4.16 -15.50 -28.86
CA GLN A 2 -3.79 -14.65 -27.72
C GLN A 2 -2.35 -14.99 -27.33
N LEU A 3 -1.41 -14.06 -27.55
CA LEU A 3 -0.01 -14.27 -27.22
C LEU A 3 0.17 -14.13 -25.70
N TYR A 4 0.61 -15.20 -25.05
CA TYR A 4 1.05 -15.17 -23.65
C TYR A 4 2.56 -15.07 -23.60
N SER A 5 3.08 -14.31 -22.66
CA SER A 5 4.50 -14.25 -22.36
C SER A 5 4.76 -14.74 -20.94
N LYS A 6 5.85 -15.48 -20.79
CA LYS A 6 6.37 -15.92 -19.50
C LYS A 6 7.41 -14.91 -19.02
N LYS A 7 7.32 -14.45 -17.78
CA LYS A 7 8.33 -13.62 -17.13
C LYS A 7 8.62 -14.13 -15.72
N THR A 8 9.86 -13.98 -15.31
CA THR A 8 10.26 -14.14 -13.91
C THR A 8 10.35 -12.76 -13.28
N LEU A 9 9.63 -12.53 -12.19
CA LEU A 9 9.64 -11.26 -11.44
C LEU A 9 10.10 -11.55 -10.02
N VAL A 10 10.83 -10.62 -9.40
CA VAL A 10 11.20 -10.71 -7.99
C VAL A 10 10.19 -9.90 -7.19
N ILE A 11 9.19 -10.59 -6.64
CA ILE A 11 8.08 -9.95 -5.90
C ILE A 11 8.36 -10.01 -4.41
N ASN A 12 8.51 -8.86 -3.78
CA ASN A 12 8.82 -8.76 -2.34
C ASN A 12 10.03 -9.62 -1.93
N GLY A 13 11.07 -9.63 -2.78
CA GLY A 13 12.28 -10.43 -2.57
C GLY A 13 12.20 -11.89 -3.01
N VAL A 14 11.04 -12.37 -3.46
CA VAL A 14 10.84 -13.78 -3.86
C VAL A 14 10.68 -13.89 -5.39
N PRO A 15 11.49 -14.70 -6.09
CA PRO A 15 11.29 -14.97 -7.51
C PRO A 15 9.94 -15.66 -7.77
N ARG A 16 9.16 -15.11 -8.70
CA ARG A 16 7.86 -15.63 -9.12
C ARG A 16 7.77 -15.67 -10.65
N THR A 17 7.36 -16.80 -11.18
CA THR A 17 7.04 -16.90 -12.62
C THR A 17 5.59 -16.53 -12.84
N VAL A 18 5.37 -15.60 -13.77
CA VAL A 18 4.03 -15.18 -14.21
C VAL A 18 3.87 -15.44 -15.69
N ILE A 19 2.68 -15.87 -16.09
CA ILE A 19 2.30 -16.05 -17.49
C ILE A 19 1.12 -15.13 -17.75
N SER A 20 1.29 -14.14 -18.61
CA SER A 20 0.26 -13.14 -18.87
C SER A 20 0.24 -12.70 -20.32
N ASN A 21 -0.88 -12.15 -20.76
CA ASN A 21 -0.93 -11.35 -21.98
C ASN A 21 0.03 -10.15 -21.81
N PRO A 22 0.86 -9.82 -22.82
CA PRO A 22 1.74 -8.63 -22.79
C PRO A 22 1.02 -7.31 -22.48
N ASP A 23 -0.26 -7.20 -22.85
CA ASP A 23 -1.09 -6.03 -22.60
C ASP A 23 -1.88 -6.09 -21.27
N ALA A 24 -1.79 -7.20 -20.52
CA ALA A 24 -2.35 -7.29 -19.17
C ALA A 24 -1.76 -6.21 -18.27
N LEU A 25 -2.56 -5.73 -17.32
CA LEU A 25 -2.12 -4.70 -16.37
C LEU A 25 -1.34 -5.34 -15.21
N LEU A 26 -0.27 -4.70 -14.78
CA LEU A 26 0.53 -5.17 -13.66
C LEU A 26 -0.31 -5.35 -12.39
N ALA A 27 -1.27 -4.46 -12.13
CA ALA A 27 -2.18 -4.58 -11.00
C ALA A 27 -2.99 -5.87 -11.03
N ASP A 28 -3.47 -6.29 -12.20
CA ASP A 28 -4.22 -7.55 -12.33
C ASP A 28 -3.34 -8.77 -12.06
N VAL A 29 -2.10 -8.76 -12.55
CA VAL A 29 -1.14 -9.84 -12.27
C VAL A 29 -0.84 -9.91 -10.77
N ILE A 30 -0.55 -8.77 -10.13
CA ILE A 30 -0.27 -8.70 -8.69
C ILE A 30 -1.48 -9.21 -7.88
N ARG A 31 -2.68 -8.74 -8.16
CA ARG A 31 -3.88 -9.04 -7.37
C ARG A 31 -4.46 -10.42 -7.66
N LYS A 32 -4.61 -10.77 -8.96
CA LYS A 32 -5.34 -11.98 -9.40
C LYS A 32 -4.45 -13.22 -9.52
N GLN A 33 -3.23 -13.08 -10.04
CA GLN A 33 -2.33 -14.24 -10.19
C GLN A 33 -1.47 -14.48 -8.95
N LEU A 34 -1.00 -13.41 -8.30
CA LEU A 34 -0.13 -13.52 -7.14
C LEU A 34 -0.87 -13.43 -5.80
N GLY A 35 -2.17 -13.10 -5.80
CA GLY A 35 -3.00 -13.00 -4.60
C GLY A 35 -2.65 -11.82 -3.68
N LEU A 36 -1.83 -10.86 -4.15
CA LEU A 36 -1.40 -9.72 -3.37
C LEU A 36 -2.43 -8.58 -3.49
N THR A 37 -3.52 -8.71 -2.75
CA THR A 37 -4.69 -7.81 -2.80
C THR A 37 -4.48 -6.48 -2.09
N GLY A 38 -3.39 -6.30 -1.34
CA GLY A 38 -3.03 -5.04 -0.70
C GLY A 38 -2.80 -3.89 -1.69
N THR A 39 -2.38 -4.19 -2.92
CA THR A 39 -2.38 -3.22 -4.02
C THR A 39 -3.81 -2.93 -4.46
N LYS A 40 -4.34 -1.72 -4.19
CA LYS A 40 -5.74 -1.37 -4.44
C LYS A 40 -5.92 -0.67 -5.79
N ILE A 41 -7.04 -0.93 -6.47
CA ILE A 41 -7.41 -0.25 -7.73
C ILE A 41 -8.59 0.70 -7.43
N GLY A 42 -8.30 2.00 -7.29
CA GLY A 42 -9.33 3.00 -7.02
C GLY A 42 -9.95 3.56 -8.30
N CYS A 43 -9.14 4.17 -9.17
CA CYS A 43 -9.66 4.82 -10.38
C CYS A 43 -9.49 4.00 -11.67
N GLY A 44 -8.60 3.03 -11.71
CA GLY A 44 -8.24 2.28 -12.91
C GLY A 44 -7.58 3.10 -14.05
N GLN A 45 -7.32 4.39 -13.80
CA GLN A 45 -6.90 5.36 -14.83
C GLN A 45 -5.56 6.05 -14.50
N GLY A 46 -4.81 5.56 -13.51
CA GLY A 46 -3.53 6.13 -13.11
C GLY A 46 -3.61 7.50 -12.41
N GLN A 47 -4.76 7.92 -11.86
CA GLN A 47 -4.95 9.26 -11.30
C GLN A 47 -4.93 9.33 -9.77
N CYS A 48 -5.17 8.21 -9.06
CA CYS A 48 -5.35 8.24 -7.61
C CYS A 48 -4.21 7.64 -6.79
N GLY A 49 -3.26 6.96 -7.41
CA GLY A 49 -2.10 6.37 -6.74
C GLY A 49 -2.38 5.23 -5.75
N ALA A 50 -3.65 4.78 -5.59
CA ALA A 50 -3.97 3.66 -4.70
C ALA A 50 -3.28 2.35 -5.13
N CYS A 51 -2.97 2.22 -6.42
CA CYS A 51 -2.30 1.08 -7.03
C CYS A 51 -0.77 1.23 -7.13
N ASN A 52 -0.17 2.21 -6.44
CA ASN A 52 1.27 2.41 -6.50
C ASN A 52 2.03 1.19 -5.97
N VAL A 53 3.02 0.76 -6.73
CA VAL A 53 4.04 -0.23 -6.38
C VAL A 53 5.42 0.31 -6.74
N ILE A 54 6.49 -0.26 -6.19
CA ILE A 54 7.85 0.12 -6.58
C ILE A 54 8.36 -0.95 -7.55
N VAL A 55 8.79 -0.53 -8.74
CA VAL A 55 9.42 -1.39 -9.74
C VAL A 55 10.84 -0.88 -9.97
N ASN A 56 11.85 -1.69 -9.67
CA ASN A 56 13.26 -1.34 -9.80
C ASN A 56 13.59 0.03 -9.16
N GLY A 57 13.09 0.27 -7.93
CA GLY A 57 13.29 1.49 -7.17
C GLY A 57 12.41 2.69 -7.57
N LYS A 58 11.54 2.56 -8.57
CA LYS A 58 10.67 3.65 -9.05
C LYS A 58 9.21 3.37 -8.73
N VAL A 59 8.48 4.37 -8.23
CA VAL A 59 7.03 4.28 -8.03
C VAL A 59 6.32 4.29 -9.37
N VAL A 60 5.51 3.25 -9.60
CA VAL A 60 4.68 3.13 -10.81
C VAL A 60 3.22 2.86 -10.44
N ARG A 61 2.30 3.35 -11.25
CA ARG A 61 0.86 3.10 -11.12
C ARG A 61 0.49 1.81 -11.84
N SER A 62 0.43 0.72 -11.10
CA SER A 62 0.27 -0.63 -11.65
C SER A 62 -1.02 -0.82 -12.47
N CYS A 63 -2.08 -0.04 -12.19
CA CYS A 63 -3.35 -0.12 -12.91
C CYS A 63 -3.32 0.42 -14.36
N VAL A 64 -2.22 1.04 -14.78
CA VAL A 64 -1.99 1.50 -16.17
C VAL A 64 -0.65 1.02 -16.73
N THR A 65 0.10 0.25 -15.96
CA THR A 65 1.37 -0.33 -16.39
C THR A 65 1.13 -1.69 -17.03
N ARG A 66 1.39 -1.81 -18.34
CA ARG A 66 1.24 -3.06 -19.08
C ARG A 66 2.44 -3.99 -18.83
N MET A 67 2.18 -5.29 -18.79
CA MET A 67 3.22 -6.30 -18.55
C MET A 67 4.35 -6.27 -19.58
N LYS A 68 4.10 -5.90 -20.82
CA LYS A 68 5.16 -5.71 -21.85
C LYS A 68 6.19 -4.65 -21.47
N LEU A 69 5.81 -3.67 -20.63
CA LEU A 69 6.68 -2.58 -20.16
C LEU A 69 7.44 -2.94 -18.87
N VAL A 70 7.09 -4.05 -18.22
CA VAL A 70 7.79 -4.55 -17.03
C VAL A 70 8.96 -5.44 -17.51
N PRO A 71 10.21 -5.09 -17.17
CA PRO A 71 11.35 -5.91 -17.54
C PRO A 71 11.25 -7.32 -16.94
N ASP A 72 11.84 -8.30 -17.61
CA ASP A 72 12.08 -9.61 -17.00
C ASP A 72 13.03 -9.43 -15.80
N HIS A 73 12.89 -10.26 -14.77
CA HIS A 73 13.61 -10.15 -13.50
C HIS A 73 13.45 -8.81 -12.78
N ALA A 74 12.42 -8.01 -13.11
CA ALA A 74 12.14 -6.78 -12.39
C ALA A 74 11.86 -7.04 -10.90
N HIS A 75 12.47 -6.22 -10.04
CA HIS A 75 12.19 -6.20 -8.60
C HIS A 75 10.95 -5.36 -8.34
N ILE A 76 9.92 -5.99 -7.79
CA ILE A 76 8.64 -5.33 -7.48
C ILE A 76 8.40 -5.41 -5.98
N LEU A 77 8.22 -4.25 -5.34
CA LEU A 77 7.83 -4.15 -3.95
C LEU A 77 6.39 -3.65 -3.86
N THR A 78 5.55 -4.46 -3.24
CA THR A 78 4.16 -4.12 -2.89
C THR A 78 4.05 -3.82 -1.40
N ILE A 79 2.87 -3.42 -0.94
CA ILE A 79 2.65 -3.10 0.49
C ILE A 79 2.95 -4.31 1.40
N GLU A 80 2.67 -5.53 0.95
CA GLU A 80 2.89 -6.75 1.70
C GLU A 80 4.38 -7.05 1.93
N GLY A 81 5.27 -6.47 1.11
CA GLY A 81 6.71 -6.60 1.26
C GLY A 81 7.36 -5.54 2.15
N ILE A 82 6.60 -4.54 2.64
CA ILE A 82 7.16 -3.46 3.48
C ILE A 82 7.23 -3.87 4.95
N GLY A 83 6.22 -4.57 5.45
CA GLY A 83 6.17 -5.11 6.81
C GLY A 83 4.87 -5.87 7.03
N THR A 84 4.82 -6.64 8.11
CA THR A 84 3.71 -7.51 8.48
C THR A 84 2.95 -6.97 9.70
N PRO A 85 1.76 -7.49 10.04
CA PRO A 85 1.05 -7.13 11.27
C PRO A 85 1.90 -7.30 12.54
N ASP A 86 2.79 -8.30 12.56
CA ASP A 86 3.65 -8.59 13.71
C ASP A 86 4.94 -7.77 13.71
N THR A 87 5.37 -7.28 12.53
CA THR A 87 6.62 -6.53 12.37
C THR A 87 6.39 -5.35 11.43
N LEU A 88 5.91 -4.25 12.00
CA LEU A 88 5.64 -3.03 11.25
C LEU A 88 6.94 -2.31 10.86
N HIS A 89 7.02 -1.85 9.62
CA HIS A 89 8.02 -0.89 9.21
C HIS A 89 7.69 0.49 9.83
N ALA A 90 8.71 1.34 10.05
CA ALA A 90 8.54 2.68 10.63
C ALA A 90 7.42 3.50 9.98
N ILE A 91 7.26 3.45 8.65
CA ILE A 91 6.20 4.17 7.95
C ILE A 91 4.81 3.61 8.26
N GLN A 92 4.65 2.30 8.40
CA GLN A 92 3.38 1.67 8.75
C GLN A 92 2.98 2.01 10.18
N TRP A 93 3.94 1.90 11.12
CA TRP A 93 3.76 2.34 12.50
C TRP A 93 3.34 3.81 12.58
N ALA A 94 4.04 4.69 11.87
CA ALA A 94 3.77 6.13 11.91
C ALA A 94 2.38 6.50 11.34
N PHE A 95 1.88 5.74 10.33
CA PHE A 95 0.52 5.92 9.83
C PHE A 95 -0.54 5.58 10.88
N ILE A 96 -0.30 4.54 11.69
CA ILE A 96 -1.18 4.18 12.81
C ILE A 96 -1.08 5.26 13.89
N GLU A 97 0.15 5.62 14.29
CA GLU A 97 0.48 6.56 15.36
C GLU A 97 -0.20 7.93 15.16
N ASN A 98 -0.17 8.44 13.92
CA ASN A 98 -0.72 9.74 13.57
C ASN A 98 -2.20 9.71 13.17
N GLY A 99 -2.88 8.57 13.26
CA GLY A 99 -4.27 8.45 12.82
C GLY A 99 -4.45 8.70 11.31
N ALA A 100 -3.42 8.44 10.50
CA ALA A 100 -3.41 8.63 9.05
C ALA A 100 -4.24 7.57 8.29
N VAL A 101 -4.89 6.66 9.01
CA VAL A 101 -5.71 5.59 8.47
C VAL A 101 -7.18 5.84 8.79
N GLN A 102 -7.95 6.36 7.84
CA GLN A 102 -9.40 6.51 7.97
C GLN A 102 -10.11 5.29 7.34
N CYS A 103 -10.67 5.37 6.13
CA CYS A 103 -11.20 4.18 5.47
C CYS A 103 -10.10 3.16 5.16
N GLY A 104 -8.87 3.63 4.87
CA GLY A 104 -7.68 2.79 4.64
C GLY A 104 -7.48 2.33 3.20
N PHE A 105 -8.40 2.65 2.28
CA PHE A 105 -8.32 2.19 0.89
C PHE A 105 -7.10 2.75 0.14
N CYS A 106 -6.78 4.03 0.32
CA CYS A 106 -5.61 4.66 -0.29
C CYS A 106 -4.30 4.40 0.48
N THR A 107 -4.38 3.91 1.71
CA THR A 107 -3.25 3.79 2.64
C THR A 107 -2.08 2.97 2.08
N PRO A 108 -2.28 1.79 1.47
CA PRO A 108 -1.18 1.04 0.87
C PRO A 108 -0.40 1.83 -0.18
N GLY A 109 -1.10 2.51 -1.08
CA GLY A 109 -0.47 3.33 -2.12
C GLY A 109 0.32 4.52 -1.57
N PHE A 110 -0.17 5.17 -0.50
CA PHE A 110 0.58 6.23 0.19
C PHE A 110 1.83 5.68 0.89
N ILE A 111 1.73 4.55 1.58
CA ILE A 111 2.85 3.92 2.29
C ILE A 111 3.94 3.50 1.31
N VAL A 112 3.58 2.87 0.19
CA VAL A 112 4.53 2.49 -0.87
C VAL A 112 5.24 3.73 -1.45
N ALA A 113 4.49 4.78 -1.76
CA ALA A 113 5.07 6.03 -2.27
C ALA A 113 5.97 6.71 -1.24
N ALA A 114 5.56 6.77 0.04
CA ALA A 114 6.36 7.33 1.13
C ALA A 114 7.63 6.52 1.39
N LYS A 115 7.55 5.18 1.33
CA LYS A 115 8.73 4.30 1.42
C LYS A 115 9.77 4.67 0.35
N ALA A 116 9.33 4.82 -0.90
CA ALA A 116 10.22 5.20 -2.00
C ALA A 116 10.82 6.61 -1.81
N LEU A 117 10.08 7.57 -1.24
CA LEU A 117 10.62 8.87 -0.87
C LEU A 117 11.72 8.73 0.19
N LEU A 118 11.42 8.01 1.28
CA LEU A 118 12.33 7.85 2.42
C LEU A 118 13.57 7.01 2.08
N ASP A 119 13.55 6.23 1.00
CA ASP A 119 14.73 5.51 0.52
C ASP A 119 15.77 6.47 -0.11
N VAL A 120 15.29 7.54 -0.76
CA VAL A 120 16.16 8.50 -1.46
C VAL A 120 16.37 9.81 -0.69
N ASN A 121 15.43 10.18 0.19
CA ASN A 121 15.53 11.37 1.04
C ASN A 121 15.19 11.01 2.48
N LYS A 122 16.20 10.93 3.34
CA LYS A 122 16.04 10.55 4.76
C LYS A 122 15.52 11.69 5.64
N ASN A 123 15.54 12.93 5.14
CA ASN A 123 15.12 14.12 5.87
C ASN A 123 14.23 15.03 5.00
N PRO A 124 13.05 14.54 4.55
CA PRO A 124 12.16 15.33 3.72
C PRO A 124 11.51 16.46 4.52
N THR A 125 11.32 17.60 3.89
CA THR A 125 10.44 18.65 4.38
C THR A 125 8.97 18.29 4.12
N ARG A 126 8.03 19.00 4.76
CA ARG A 126 6.61 18.86 4.48
C ARG A 126 6.25 19.17 3.03
N GLU A 127 6.98 20.08 2.41
CA GLU A 127 6.82 20.45 1.01
C GLU A 127 7.29 19.32 0.09
N ASP A 128 8.48 18.76 0.34
CA ASP A 128 8.98 17.59 -0.39
C ASP A 128 7.98 16.43 -0.38
N ILE A 129 7.36 16.18 0.78
CA ILE A 129 6.36 15.11 0.93
C ILE A 129 5.13 15.39 0.08
N ARG A 130 4.61 16.62 0.11
CA ARG A 130 3.44 17.01 -0.69
C ARG A 130 3.72 16.93 -2.18
N ASP A 131 4.86 17.45 -2.61
CA ASP A 131 5.29 17.41 -4.02
C ASP A 131 5.48 15.97 -4.51
N TRP A 132 6.06 15.11 -3.66
CA TRP A 132 6.20 13.70 -3.96
C TRP A 132 4.85 13.03 -4.17
N PHE A 133 3.88 13.26 -3.28
CA PHE A 133 2.55 12.69 -3.42
C PHE A 133 1.78 13.26 -4.63
N MET A 134 1.98 14.51 -4.99
CA MET A 134 1.46 15.06 -6.25
C MET A 134 2.09 14.37 -7.46
N LYS A 135 3.40 14.18 -7.47
CA LYS A 135 4.14 13.48 -8.53
C LYS A 135 3.70 12.02 -8.67
N THR A 136 3.51 11.33 -7.56
CA THR A 136 3.06 9.93 -7.51
C THR A 136 1.55 9.77 -7.58
N LYS A 137 0.81 10.90 -7.71
CA LYS A 137 -0.66 10.95 -7.88
C LYS A 137 -1.46 10.37 -6.72
N ASN A 138 -0.95 10.45 -5.48
CA ASN A 138 -1.64 9.93 -4.32
C ASN A 138 -2.80 10.82 -3.89
N LEU A 139 -4.02 10.29 -3.94
CA LEU A 139 -5.26 10.98 -3.54
C LEU A 139 -5.95 10.24 -2.38
N CYS A 140 -6.43 11.03 -1.42
CA CYS A 140 -7.23 10.55 -0.29
C CYS A 140 -8.62 11.19 -0.31
N ARG A 141 -9.68 10.38 -0.52
CA ARG A 141 -11.06 10.87 -0.50
C ARG A 141 -11.52 11.33 0.88
N CYS A 142 -10.93 10.74 1.93
CA CYS A 142 -11.19 11.11 3.33
C CYS A 142 -10.41 12.35 3.78
N THR A 143 -9.63 12.97 2.91
CA THR A 143 -8.88 14.22 3.15
C THR A 143 -7.88 14.18 4.31
N GLY A 144 -7.31 12.99 4.61
CA GLY A 144 -6.35 12.79 5.71
C GLY A 144 -4.93 13.30 5.45
N TYR A 145 -4.74 14.28 4.58
CA TYR A 145 -3.42 14.71 4.09
C TYR A 145 -2.49 15.25 5.19
N LYS A 146 -3.05 15.95 6.20
CA LYS A 146 -2.26 16.44 7.32
C LYS A 146 -1.64 15.28 8.08
N GLN A 147 -2.46 14.33 8.50
CA GLN A 147 -2.03 13.14 9.26
C GLN A 147 -1.07 12.27 8.46
N ILE A 148 -1.31 12.13 7.15
CA ILE A 148 -0.41 11.39 6.25
C ILE A 148 0.96 12.07 6.17
N THR A 149 1.01 13.40 6.06
CA THR A 149 2.26 14.15 6.05
C THR A 149 2.99 14.04 7.39
N ASP A 150 2.26 14.19 8.51
CA ASP A 150 2.81 14.01 9.85
C ASP A 150 3.41 12.61 10.03
N ALA A 151 2.71 11.58 9.54
CA ALA A 151 3.19 10.21 9.58
C ALA A 151 4.51 10.00 8.80
N VAL A 152 4.66 10.62 7.63
CA VAL A 152 5.93 10.53 6.89
C VAL A 152 7.07 11.24 7.61
N MET A 153 6.80 12.40 8.23
CA MET A 153 7.78 13.10 9.07
C MET A 153 8.23 12.25 10.26
N ASP A 154 7.28 11.63 10.96
CA ASP A 154 7.57 10.75 12.09
C ASP A 154 8.35 9.50 11.67
N ALA A 155 7.96 8.88 10.56
CA ALA A 155 8.69 7.73 10.01
C ALA A 155 10.13 8.10 9.65
N ALA A 156 10.36 9.28 9.08
CA ALA A 156 11.69 9.78 8.79
C ALA A 156 12.51 9.93 10.08
N ALA A 157 11.92 10.51 11.15
CA ALA A 157 12.58 10.66 12.45
C ALA A 157 12.92 9.29 13.08
N VAL A 158 12.04 8.30 12.97
CA VAL A 158 12.32 6.93 13.42
C VAL A 158 13.48 6.33 12.65
N LEU A 159 13.50 6.45 11.32
CA LEU A 159 14.55 5.90 10.46
C LEU A 159 15.93 6.58 10.69
N ARG A 160 15.95 7.81 11.20
CA ARG A 160 17.18 8.50 11.62
C ARG A 160 17.58 8.23 13.07
N GLY A 161 16.76 7.45 13.82
CA GLY A 161 17.02 7.16 15.24
C GLY A 161 16.64 8.29 16.21
N GLU A 162 15.97 9.35 15.74
CA GLU A 162 15.53 10.50 16.54
C GLU A 162 14.24 10.22 17.32
N LYS A 163 13.46 9.25 16.88
CA LYS A 163 12.20 8.82 17.49
C LYS A 163 12.17 7.29 17.61
N LYS A 164 11.55 6.76 18.66
CA LYS A 164 11.33 5.32 18.83
C LYS A 164 9.90 4.94 18.49
N MET A 165 9.73 3.79 17.88
CA MET A 165 8.42 3.16 17.78
C MET A 165 8.02 2.64 19.15
N THR A 166 6.82 3.03 19.60
CA THR A 166 6.20 2.57 20.84
C THR A 166 5.05 1.63 20.51
N ASP A 167 4.67 0.76 21.45
CA ASP A 167 3.41 0.06 21.34
C ASP A 167 2.23 1.06 21.52
N PHE A 168 1.04 0.61 21.19
CA PHE A 168 -0.16 1.45 21.29
C PHE A 168 -0.94 1.27 22.60
N SER A 169 -0.51 0.38 23.50
CA SER A 169 -1.21 0.06 24.74
C SER A 169 -1.31 1.27 25.67
N GLY A 170 -0.24 2.08 25.73
CA GLY A 170 -0.21 3.31 26.52
C GLY A 170 -1.17 4.42 26.04
N LYS A 171 -1.93 4.18 24.96
CA LYS A 171 -2.95 5.13 24.45
C LYS A 171 -4.36 4.86 24.92
N LEU A 172 -4.58 3.76 25.63
CA LEU A 172 -5.84 3.50 26.33
C LEU A 172 -6.04 4.52 27.46
N ASN A 173 -7.31 4.72 27.86
CA ASN A 173 -7.59 5.44 29.09
C ASN A 173 -7.01 4.69 30.31
N PRO A 174 -6.77 5.38 31.45
CA PRO A 174 -6.23 4.74 32.68
C PRO A 174 -7.04 3.54 33.17
N ASP A 175 -8.36 3.52 32.92
CA ASP A 175 -9.28 2.42 33.24
C ASP A 175 -9.29 1.29 32.18
N GLY A 176 -8.44 1.38 31.15
CA GLY A 176 -8.38 0.42 30.05
C GLY A 176 -9.47 0.60 28.98
N SER A 177 -10.37 1.59 29.12
CA SER A 177 -11.44 1.82 28.15
C SER A 177 -10.92 2.43 26.84
N LEU A 178 -11.62 2.10 25.74
CA LEU A 178 -11.32 2.63 24.39
C LEU A 178 -12.00 3.96 24.12
N PHE A 179 -13.17 4.19 24.70
CA PHE A 179 -14.00 5.36 24.40
C PHE A 179 -13.31 6.65 24.86
N GLY A 180 -13.13 7.59 23.93
CA GLY A 180 -12.42 8.85 24.18
C GLY A 180 -10.89 8.73 24.27
N SER A 181 -10.34 7.52 24.17
CA SER A 181 -8.89 7.31 24.16
C SER A 181 -8.27 7.66 22.80
N ARG A 182 -6.93 7.70 22.76
CA ARG A 182 -6.17 7.83 21.50
C ARG A 182 -5.73 6.49 20.91
N TYR A 183 -6.30 5.39 21.39
CA TYR A 183 -5.97 4.08 20.88
C TYR A 183 -6.31 3.95 19.39
N PRO A 184 -5.42 3.40 18.57
CA PRO A 184 -5.64 3.26 17.13
C PRO A 184 -6.83 2.35 16.84
N ARG A 185 -7.46 2.56 15.69
CA ARG A 185 -8.51 1.64 15.22
C ARG A 185 -7.96 0.22 15.11
N PRO A 186 -8.67 -0.80 15.62
CA PRO A 186 -8.18 -2.19 15.57
C PRO A 186 -7.85 -2.67 14.15
N SER A 187 -8.58 -2.18 13.12
CA SER A 187 -8.32 -2.52 11.72
C SER A 187 -7.13 -1.78 11.09
N ALA A 188 -6.50 -0.82 11.80
CA ALA A 188 -5.44 0.01 11.20
C ALA A 188 -4.21 -0.82 10.82
N VAL A 189 -3.80 -1.78 11.65
CA VAL A 189 -2.66 -2.65 11.40
C VAL A 189 -2.81 -3.43 10.09
N TYR A 190 -3.99 -3.99 9.84
CA TYR A 190 -4.27 -4.75 8.61
C TYR A 190 -4.33 -3.84 7.37
N LYS A 191 -4.79 -2.59 7.53
CA LYS A 191 -4.85 -1.61 6.44
C LYS A 191 -3.48 -1.10 6.04
N VAL A 192 -2.58 -0.86 6.99
CA VAL A 192 -1.20 -0.43 6.68
C VAL A 192 -0.31 -1.54 6.15
N THR A 193 -0.66 -2.80 6.40
CA THR A 193 0.08 -3.97 5.89
C THR A 193 -0.52 -4.55 4.61
N GLY A 194 -1.68 -4.03 4.18
CA GLY A 194 -2.37 -4.49 2.96
C GLY A 194 -3.16 -5.78 3.13
N THR A 195 -3.26 -6.32 4.34
CA THR A 195 -3.96 -7.58 4.64
C THR A 195 -5.45 -7.41 4.92
N TRP A 196 -5.95 -6.16 4.95
CA TRP A 196 -7.38 -5.87 5.07
C TRP A 196 -8.08 -6.05 3.73
N ASP A 197 -9.10 -6.89 3.71
CA ASP A 197 -9.94 -7.08 2.53
C ASP A 197 -11.08 -6.05 2.48
N PHE A 198 -11.22 -5.40 1.33
CA PHE A 198 -12.40 -4.63 0.96
C PHE A 198 -13.31 -5.48 0.08
N GLY A 199 -14.53 -5.03 -0.20
CA GLY A 199 -15.52 -5.82 -0.94
C GLY A 199 -15.01 -6.39 -2.27
N ASP A 200 -14.26 -5.60 -3.04
CA ASP A 200 -13.66 -6.03 -4.31
C ASP A 200 -12.56 -7.11 -4.12
N ASP A 201 -11.87 -7.08 -2.98
CA ASP A 201 -10.84 -8.09 -2.67
C ASP A 201 -11.47 -9.43 -2.29
N LEU A 202 -12.62 -9.39 -1.59
CA LEU A 202 -13.37 -10.59 -1.24
C LEU A 202 -13.81 -11.35 -2.47
N GLY A 203 -14.26 -10.64 -3.52
CA GLY A 203 -14.66 -11.25 -4.79
C GLY A 203 -13.57 -12.11 -5.45
N LEU A 204 -12.29 -11.79 -5.20
CA LEU A 204 -11.15 -12.58 -5.70
C LEU A 204 -10.85 -13.85 -4.88
N LYS A 205 -11.46 -13.98 -3.70
CA LYS A 205 -11.19 -15.05 -2.72
C LYS A 205 -12.39 -15.97 -2.51
N LEU A 206 -13.52 -15.66 -3.14
CA LEU A 206 -14.73 -16.47 -3.04
C LEU A 206 -14.57 -17.77 -3.83
N PRO A 207 -15.26 -18.87 -3.41
CA PRO A 207 -15.35 -20.10 -4.18
C PRO A 207 -15.88 -19.85 -5.61
N GLU A 208 -15.47 -20.67 -6.58
CA GLU A 208 -15.87 -20.51 -7.99
C GLU A 208 -17.39 -20.60 -8.20
N GLU A 209 -18.08 -21.37 -7.35
CA GLU A 209 -19.54 -21.55 -7.37
C GLU A 209 -20.33 -20.42 -6.72
N THR A 210 -19.64 -19.35 -6.28
CA THR A 210 -20.31 -18.22 -5.62
C THR A 210 -21.19 -17.46 -6.60
N LEU A 211 -22.45 -17.29 -6.26
CA LEU A 211 -23.42 -16.52 -7.05
C LEU A 211 -23.39 -15.04 -6.65
N PHE A 212 -23.40 -14.18 -7.65
CA PHE A 212 -23.51 -12.74 -7.47
C PHE A 212 -24.93 -12.28 -7.80
N CYS A 213 -25.59 -11.58 -6.88
CA CYS A 213 -26.89 -10.99 -7.09
C CYS A 213 -26.76 -9.58 -7.66
N ALA A 214 -27.58 -9.27 -8.67
CA ALA A 214 -27.79 -7.91 -9.15
C ALA A 214 -29.25 -7.52 -8.93
N LEU A 215 -29.48 -6.29 -8.48
CA LEU A 215 -30.82 -5.68 -8.48
C LEU A 215 -31.11 -5.16 -9.88
N VAL A 216 -32.26 -5.55 -10.42
CA VAL A 216 -32.75 -5.13 -11.74
C VAL A 216 -33.83 -4.06 -11.56
#